data_6643c0523ed5ca1bfba17570d8251a9a
#
_entry.id   6643c0523ed5ca1bfba17570d8251a9a
#
_cell.length_a   1.000
_cell.length_b   1.000
_cell.length_c   1.000
_cell.angle_alpha   90.00
_cell.angle_beta   90.00
_cell.angle_gamma   90.00
#
_symmetry.space_group_name_H-M   'P 1'
#
loop_
_entity.id
_entity.type
_entity.pdbx_description
1 polymer ?
#
loop_
_entity_poly.entity_id
_entity_poly.type
_entity_poly.pdbx_seq_one_letter_code
_entity_poly.pdbx_strand_id
1 'polypeptide(L)'
;TSETNVTVSLDPDPSLDQARLDALRARLERFCRVKIMDDGAAVSLVGYGVRRILHKLAPALEMFQDKPIRLVSQAANDLNFTVVVDASEGRALAARLHEELIAPAPSGPVFGPSWAELNETASSKPQRPDPWWATTRAALIKIAPQTGGRYVYDLETIKARASAVANIKSVNRAFYAMKANPHPDVLKTIFEAGLGFECVSPGELMRLKDTFPGLDPKKVLFTPNFAARHEYAAAIELGTNLTIDGLHPLTEWPELFKGVEVILRINPDRPRGHHQHVQTAGPKAK
;
A
#
# COMPACT_ATOMS: atom_id res chain seq x y z
N THR A 1 12.25 2.56 -38.80
CA THR A 1 11.99 3.61 -37.82
C THR A 1 10.91 3.08 -36.88
N SER A 2 11.27 2.76 -35.63
CA SER A 2 10.31 2.38 -34.61
C SER A 2 9.60 3.64 -34.12
N GLU A 3 8.31 3.77 -34.37
CA GLU A 3 7.50 4.80 -33.74
C GLU A 3 7.28 4.42 -32.27
N THR A 4 7.64 5.31 -31.36
CA THR A 4 7.39 5.12 -29.93
C THR A 4 6.10 5.84 -29.57
N ASN A 5 5.09 5.07 -29.19
CA ASN A 5 3.83 5.60 -28.67
C ASN A 5 3.82 5.51 -27.14
N VAL A 6 3.39 6.58 -26.50
CA VAL A 6 3.17 6.62 -25.05
C VAL A 6 1.70 6.94 -24.82
N THR A 7 1.00 6.08 -24.09
CA THR A 7 -0.38 6.30 -23.70
C THR A 7 -0.44 6.55 -22.18
N VAL A 8 -1.13 7.61 -21.79
CA VAL A 8 -1.34 8.00 -20.40
C VAL A 8 -2.86 8.05 -20.15
N SER A 9 -3.32 7.39 -19.10
CA SER A 9 -4.67 7.55 -18.59
C SER A 9 -4.69 8.63 -17.51
N LEU A 10 -5.71 9.47 -17.56
CA LEU A 10 -6.00 10.43 -16.51
C LEU A 10 -7.29 10.00 -15.82
N ASP A 11 -7.23 9.82 -14.51
CA ASP A 11 -8.42 9.55 -13.73
C ASP A 11 -9.30 10.80 -13.62
N PRO A 12 -10.63 10.63 -13.55
CA PRO A 12 -11.54 11.76 -13.35
C PRO A 12 -11.21 12.45 -12.02
N ASP A 13 -10.58 13.62 -12.10
CA ASP A 13 -10.29 14.46 -10.95
C ASP A 13 -11.11 15.75 -11.08
N PRO A 14 -11.96 16.11 -10.10
CA PRO A 14 -12.71 17.37 -10.11
C PRO A 14 -11.85 18.63 -10.24
N SER A 15 -10.55 18.54 -9.91
CA SER A 15 -9.58 19.63 -10.06
C SER A 15 -9.00 19.73 -11.48
N LEU A 16 -9.25 18.75 -12.34
CA LEU A 16 -8.79 18.72 -13.73
C LEU A 16 -9.82 19.44 -14.60
N ASP A 17 -9.70 20.75 -14.68
CA ASP A 17 -10.53 21.56 -15.58
C ASP A 17 -10.02 21.50 -17.04
N GLN A 18 -10.87 21.88 -17.98
CA GLN A 18 -10.55 21.86 -19.41
C GLN A 18 -9.33 22.74 -19.73
N ALA A 19 -9.14 23.85 -19.01
CA ALA A 19 -8.02 24.75 -19.24
C ALA A 19 -6.67 24.10 -18.92
N ARG A 20 -6.61 23.27 -17.87
CA ARG A 20 -5.41 22.50 -17.53
C ARG A 20 -5.12 21.40 -18.53
N LEU A 21 -6.15 20.73 -19.04
CA LEU A 21 -6.00 19.73 -20.10
C LEU A 21 -5.49 20.37 -21.39
N ASP A 22 -6.01 21.51 -21.78
CA ASP A 22 -5.58 22.25 -22.96
C ASP A 22 -4.14 22.74 -22.80
N ALA A 23 -3.75 23.23 -21.63
CA ALA A 23 -2.38 23.62 -21.31
C ALA A 23 -1.41 22.42 -21.36
N LEU A 24 -1.82 21.27 -20.83
CA LEU A 24 -1.03 20.04 -20.92
C LEU A 24 -0.85 19.60 -22.36
N ARG A 25 -1.94 19.59 -23.13
CA ARG A 25 -1.93 19.27 -24.56
C ARG A 25 -0.97 20.17 -25.33
N ALA A 26 -1.10 21.49 -25.18
CA ALA A 26 -0.23 22.45 -25.87
C ALA A 26 1.26 22.27 -25.53
N ARG A 27 1.57 21.87 -24.29
CA ARG A 27 2.95 21.55 -23.89
C ARG A 27 3.47 20.27 -24.56
N LEU A 28 2.66 19.22 -24.63
CA LEU A 28 3.03 17.95 -25.25
C LEU A 28 3.13 18.05 -26.77
N GLU A 29 2.28 18.82 -27.43
CA GLU A 29 2.31 19.04 -28.89
C GLU A 29 3.63 19.68 -29.39
N ARG A 30 4.40 20.28 -28.49
CA ARG A 30 5.75 20.77 -28.81
C ARG A 30 6.77 19.65 -29.07
N PHE A 31 6.51 18.43 -28.60
CA PHE A 31 7.44 17.30 -28.65
C PHE A 31 6.89 16.11 -29.43
N CYS A 32 5.58 15.94 -29.49
CA CYS A 32 4.94 14.77 -30.10
C CYS A 32 3.55 15.12 -30.63
N ARG A 33 3.01 14.21 -31.44
CA ARG A 33 1.59 14.29 -31.85
C ARG A 33 0.71 13.82 -30.67
N VAL A 34 -0.22 14.65 -30.23
CA VAL A 34 -1.12 14.33 -29.14
C VAL A 34 -2.52 13.96 -29.69
N LYS A 35 -3.04 12.82 -29.22
CA LYS A 35 -4.42 12.42 -29.47
C LYS A 35 -5.10 12.23 -28.11
N ILE A 36 -6.13 13.01 -27.83
CA ILE A 36 -6.99 12.85 -26.66
C ILE A 36 -8.14 11.93 -27.05
N MET A 37 -8.48 11.02 -26.16
CA MET A 37 -9.64 10.15 -26.29
C MET A 37 -10.48 10.32 -25.03
N ASP A 38 -11.66 10.89 -25.21
CA ASP A 38 -12.64 11.10 -24.16
C ASP A 38 -13.58 9.89 -24.05
N ASP A 39 -14.36 9.80 -22.99
CA ASP A 39 -15.38 8.77 -22.78
C ASP A 39 -14.89 7.34 -22.88
N GLY A 40 -13.72 7.07 -22.32
CA GLY A 40 -13.15 5.74 -22.19
C GLY A 40 -13.46 5.12 -20.83
N ALA A 41 -13.73 3.80 -20.81
CA ALA A 41 -13.78 2.98 -19.62
C ALA A 41 -12.61 2.00 -19.61
N ALA A 42 -11.82 2.00 -18.55
CA ALA A 42 -10.77 1.01 -18.32
C ALA A 42 -11.33 -0.17 -17.52
N VAL A 43 -11.29 -1.36 -18.10
CA VAL A 43 -11.67 -2.61 -17.44
C VAL A 43 -10.42 -3.44 -17.24
N SER A 44 -10.13 -3.76 -15.99
CA SER A 44 -8.90 -4.47 -15.61
C SER A 44 -9.21 -5.83 -15.01
N LEU A 45 -8.55 -6.86 -15.54
CA LEU A 45 -8.45 -8.16 -14.90
C LEU A 45 -7.23 -8.14 -14.00
N VAL A 46 -7.42 -8.34 -12.69
CA VAL A 46 -6.36 -8.27 -11.68
C VAL A 46 -6.20 -9.64 -11.02
N GLY A 47 -4.97 -10.13 -10.95
CA GLY A 47 -4.66 -11.44 -10.33
C GLY A 47 -3.23 -11.86 -10.61
N TYR A 48 -2.83 -13.01 -10.07
CA TYR A 48 -1.53 -13.60 -10.36
C TYR A 48 -1.56 -14.47 -11.61
N GLY A 49 -0.53 -14.36 -12.46
CA GLY A 49 -0.38 -15.20 -13.64
C GLY A 49 -1.44 -14.93 -14.71
N VAL A 50 -1.88 -13.68 -14.86
CA VAL A 50 -2.93 -13.28 -15.82
C VAL A 50 -2.59 -13.70 -17.25
N ARG A 51 -1.31 -13.73 -17.62
CA ARG A 51 -0.88 -14.21 -18.96
C ARG A 51 -1.30 -15.65 -19.26
N ARG A 52 -1.34 -16.49 -18.25
CA ARG A 52 -1.69 -17.91 -18.42
C ARG A 52 -3.14 -18.11 -18.80
N ILE A 53 -4.01 -17.15 -18.52
CA ILE A 53 -5.45 -17.23 -18.79
C ILE A 53 -5.89 -16.32 -19.93
N LEU A 54 -4.99 -15.63 -20.62
CA LEU A 54 -5.34 -14.74 -21.75
C LEU A 54 -6.13 -15.49 -22.86
N HIS A 55 -5.85 -16.78 -23.06
CA HIS A 55 -6.62 -17.60 -24.01
C HIS A 55 -8.10 -17.74 -23.64
N LYS A 56 -8.45 -17.57 -22.37
CA LYS A 56 -9.84 -17.59 -21.88
C LYS A 56 -10.57 -16.26 -22.06
N LEU A 57 -9.85 -15.20 -22.44
CA LEU A 57 -10.46 -13.90 -22.71
C LEU A 57 -11.15 -13.85 -24.09
N ALA A 58 -10.81 -14.76 -24.99
CA ALA A 58 -11.32 -14.76 -26.35
C ALA A 58 -12.86 -14.65 -26.42
N PRO A 59 -13.66 -15.45 -25.68
CA PRO A 59 -15.12 -15.35 -25.73
C PRO A 59 -15.66 -13.99 -25.25
N ALA A 60 -15.02 -13.41 -24.23
CA ALA A 60 -15.41 -12.08 -23.73
C ALA A 60 -15.01 -10.96 -24.69
N LEU A 61 -13.89 -11.13 -25.41
CA LEU A 61 -13.43 -10.15 -26.39
C LEU A 61 -14.15 -10.23 -27.71
N GLU A 62 -14.82 -11.36 -28.05
CA GLU A 62 -15.67 -11.50 -29.23
C GLU A 62 -16.80 -10.46 -29.26
N MET A 63 -17.25 -9.97 -28.12
CA MET A 63 -18.25 -8.89 -28.06
C MET A 63 -17.78 -7.58 -28.73
N PHE A 64 -16.48 -7.44 -28.98
CA PHE A 64 -15.87 -6.29 -29.65
C PHE A 64 -15.59 -6.52 -31.14
N GLN A 65 -16.10 -7.60 -31.72
CA GLN A 65 -15.87 -7.94 -33.14
C GLN A 65 -16.17 -6.76 -34.07
N ASP A 66 -17.22 -5.97 -33.74
CA ASP A 66 -17.66 -4.79 -34.48
C ASP A 66 -17.39 -3.46 -33.73
N LYS A 67 -16.67 -3.49 -32.60
CA LYS A 67 -16.45 -2.33 -31.74
C LYS A 67 -14.96 -2.10 -31.49
N PRO A 68 -14.47 -0.85 -31.56
CA PRO A 68 -13.04 -0.61 -31.39
C PRO A 68 -12.59 -0.77 -29.94
N ILE A 69 -11.62 -1.63 -29.71
CA ILE A 69 -10.81 -1.60 -28.50
C ILE A 69 -9.83 -0.44 -28.65
N ARG A 70 -9.89 0.52 -27.73
CA ARG A 70 -9.07 1.75 -27.80
C ARG A 70 -7.64 1.53 -27.36
N LEU A 71 -7.44 0.70 -26.34
CA LEU A 71 -6.13 0.37 -25.77
C LEU A 71 -6.16 -1.00 -25.10
N VAL A 72 -5.08 -1.73 -25.23
CA VAL A 72 -4.78 -2.93 -24.43
C VAL A 72 -3.47 -2.69 -23.73
N SER A 73 -3.44 -2.89 -22.42
CA SER A 73 -2.24 -2.75 -21.60
C SER A 73 -2.06 -3.97 -20.71
N GLN A 74 -0.83 -4.38 -20.55
CA GLN A 74 -0.45 -5.47 -19.67
C GLN A 74 0.74 -5.06 -18.82
N ALA A 75 0.63 -5.23 -17.52
CA ALA A 75 1.73 -4.96 -16.62
C ALA A 75 2.84 -6.01 -16.74
N ALA A 76 4.09 -5.55 -16.67
CA ALA A 76 5.25 -6.42 -16.75
C ALA A 76 5.32 -7.47 -15.61
N ASN A 77 4.71 -7.16 -14.46
CA ASN A 77 4.66 -8.03 -13.29
C ASN A 77 3.61 -9.15 -13.36
N ASP A 78 2.90 -9.27 -14.49
CA ASP A 78 1.85 -10.28 -14.73
C ASP A 78 0.69 -10.26 -13.72
N LEU A 79 0.41 -9.10 -13.14
CA LEU A 79 -0.65 -8.92 -12.15
C LEU A 79 -1.92 -8.30 -12.71
N ASN A 80 -1.86 -7.64 -13.85
CA ASN A 80 -3.04 -7.07 -14.48
C ASN A 80 -2.99 -7.12 -16.01
N PHE A 81 -4.19 -7.14 -16.59
CA PHE A 81 -4.46 -6.95 -18.01
C PHE A 81 -5.62 -5.98 -18.12
N THR A 82 -5.41 -4.86 -18.79
CA THR A 82 -6.39 -3.77 -18.89
C THR A 82 -6.79 -3.55 -20.33
N VAL A 83 -8.09 -3.42 -20.56
CA VAL A 83 -8.68 -3.07 -21.85
C VAL A 83 -9.41 -1.75 -21.68
N VAL A 84 -9.16 -0.80 -22.57
CA VAL A 84 -9.88 0.47 -22.63
C VAL A 84 -10.86 0.41 -23.79
N VAL A 85 -12.12 0.64 -23.49
CA VAL A 85 -13.26 0.61 -24.41
C VAL A 85 -14.06 1.88 -24.29
N ASP A 86 -15.12 2.03 -25.08
CA ASP A 86 -16.05 3.13 -24.88
C ASP A 86 -16.76 3.03 -23.53
N ALA A 87 -17.02 4.17 -22.88
CA ALA A 87 -17.57 4.19 -21.53
C ALA A 87 -18.90 3.44 -21.43
N SER A 88 -19.74 3.48 -22.47
CA SER A 88 -20.99 2.74 -22.57
C SER A 88 -20.83 1.21 -22.53
N GLU A 89 -19.67 0.70 -22.95
CA GLU A 89 -19.39 -0.74 -23.05
C GLU A 89 -18.69 -1.29 -21.81
N GLY A 90 -18.09 -0.42 -20.99
CA GLY A 90 -17.24 -0.84 -19.87
C GLY A 90 -17.94 -1.76 -18.88
N ARG A 91 -19.19 -1.47 -18.51
CA ARG A 91 -19.97 -2.28 -17.59
C ARG A 91 -20.33 -3.65 -18.16
N ALA A 92 -20.73 -3.69 -19.44
CA ALA A 92 -21.06 -4.95 -20.12
C ALA A 92 -19.84 -5.84 -20.25
N LEU A 93 -18.68 -5.27 -20.59
CA LEU A 93 -17.40 -6.01 -20.63
C LEU A 93 -17.02 -6.57 -19.26
N ALA A 94 -17.12 -5.75 -18.23
CA ALA A 94 -16.78 -6.20 -16.86
C ALA A 94 -17.69 -7.35 -16.40
N ALA A 95 -19.00 -7.28 -16.67
CA ALA A 95 -19.94 -8.36 -16.37
C ALA A 95 -19.60 -9.64 -17.12
N ARG A 96 -19.31 -9.53 -18.42
CA ARG A 96 -18.96 -10.69 -19.25
C ARG A 96 -17.66 -11.34 -18.81
N LEU A 97 -16.63 -10.54 -18.54
CA LEU A 97 -15.36 -11.07 -18.00
C LEU A 97 -15.56 -11.77 -16.67
N HIS A 98 -16.42 -11.24 -15.81
CA HIS A 98 -16.75 -11.85 -14.54
C HIS A 98 -17.46 -13.19 -14.73
N GLU A 99 -18.44 -13.28 -15.60
CA GLU A 99 -19.16 -14.52 -15.91
C GLU A 99 -18.24 -15.59 -16.48
N GLU A 100 -17.37 -15.23 -17.42
CA GLU A 100 -16.51 -16.19 -18.12
C GLU A 100 -15.32 -16.66 -17.27
N LEU A 101 -14.77 -15.78 -16.41
CA LEU A 101 -13.51 -16.05 -15.74
C LEU A 101 -13.62 -16.29 -14.23
N ILE A 102 -14.63 -15.71 -13.58
CA ILE A 102 -14.74 -15.68 -12.13
C ILE A 102 -15.92 -16.51 -11.63
N ALA A 103 -17.11 -16.29 -12.19
CA ALA A 103 -18.33 -16.94 -11.71
C ALA A 103 -18.31 -18.48 -11.82
N PRO A 104 -17.77 -19.09 -12.91
CA PRO A 104 -17.66 -20.53 -13.02
C PRO A 104 -16.32 -21.09 -12.55
N ALA A 105 -15.41 -20.25 -12.05
CA ALA A 105 -14.03 -20.68 -11.80
C ALA A 105 -13.97 -21.71 -10.67
N PRO A 106 -13.56 -22.95 -10.95
CA PRO A 106 -13.12 -23.83 -9.90
C PRO A 106 -11.91 -23.21 -9.21
N SER A 107 -11.76 -23.47 -7.91
CA SER A 107 -10.56 -23.15 -7.16
C SER A 107 -9.30 -23.47 -7.95
N GLY A 108 -8.35 -22.56 -8.00
CA GLY A 108 -7.14 -22.79 -8.75
C GLY A 108 -6.01 -21.86 -8.34
N PRO A 109 -4.77 -22.18 -8.73
CA PRO A 109 -3.59 -21.43 -8.28
C PRO A 109 -3.59 -19.95 -8.70
N VAL A 110 -4.43 -19.57 -9.67
CA VAL A 110 -4.54 -18.18 -10.15
C VAL A 110 -5.53 -17.36 -9.33
N PHE A 111 -6.68 -17.95 -8.97
CA PHE A 111 -7.76 -17.25 -8.27
C PHE A 111 -7.85 -17.64 -6.79
N GLY A 112 -7.07 -18.63 -6.36
CA GLY A 112 -7.19 -19.19 -5.01
C GLY A 112 -8.48 -20.03 -4.83
N PRO A 113 -8.85 -20.33 -3.60
CA PRO A 113 -10.07 -21.08 -3.30
C PRO A 113 -11.31 -20.24 -3.64
N SER A 114 -12.33 -20.90 -4.18
CA SER A 114 -13.65 -20.29 -4.38
C SER A 114 -14.30 -19.93 -3.05
N TRP A 115 -15.29 -19.04 -3.08
CA TRP A 115 -16.06 -18.67 -1.87
C TRP A 115 -16.73 -19.88 -1.22
N ALA A 116 -17.20 -20.84 -2.00
CA ALA A 116 -17.78 -22.07 -1.50
C ALA A 116 -16.76 -22.91 -0.73
N GLU A 117 -15.56 -23.11 -1.29
CA GLU A 117 -14.48 -23.87 -0.63
C GLU A 117 -13.95 -23.15 0.62
N LEU A 118 -13.91 -21.82 0.63
CA LEU A 118 -13.57 -21.05 1.82
C LEU A 118 -14.62 -21.26 2.92
N ASN A 119 -15.88 -21.38 2.56
CA ASN A 119 -16.97 -21.64 3.50
C ASN A 119 -17.04 -23.12 3.94
N GLU A 120 -16.77 -24.09 3.07
CA GLU A 120 -16.70 -25.50 3.43
C GLU A 120 -15.54 -25.79 4.39
N THR A 121 -14.38 -25.19 4.17
CA THR A 121 -13.24 -25.29 5.10
C THR A 121 -13.45 -24.47 6.37
N ALA A 122 -14.35 -23.48 6.37
CA ALA A 122 -14.67 -22.68 7.54
C ALA A 122 -15.47 -23.45 8.61
N SER A 123 -16.16 -24.53 8.23
CA SER A 123 -16.93 -25.35 9.19
C SER A 123 -16.06 -26.11 10.21
N SER A 124 -14.76 -26.23 9.96
CA SER A 124 -13.78 -26.88 10.86
C SER A 124 -12.82 -25.91 11.57
N LYS A 125 -12.89 -24.60 11.27
CA LYS A 125 -12.10 -23.59 11.97
C LYS A 125 -12.87 -23.01 13.14
N PRO A 126 -12.20 -22.70 14.27
CA PRO A 126 -12.87 -22.00 15.37
C PRO A 126 -13.51 -20.72 14.80
N GLN A 127 -14.78 -20.56 15.04
CA GLN A 127 -15.59 -19.44 14.58
C GLN A 127 -14.85 -18.13 14.95
N ARG A 128 -14.30 -17.44 13.98
CA ARG A 128 -13.72 -16.11 14.22
C ARG A 128 -14.88 -15.18 14.55
N PRO A 129 -14.79 -14.39 15.60
CA PRO A 129 -15.81 -13.39 15.88
C PRO A 129 -16.01 -12.52 14.65
N ASP A 130 -17.26 -12.13 14.42
CA ASP A 130 -17.59 -11.25 13.32
C ASP A 130 -16.66 -10.02 13.33
N PRO A 131 -16.13 -9.63 12.18
CA PRO A 131 -15.27 -8.47 12.13
C PRO A 131 -16.06 -7.21 12.54
N TRP A 132 -15.42 -6.26 13.20
CA TRP A 132 -16.04 -5.05 13.74
C TRP A 132 -16.93 -4.31 12.72
N TRP A 133 -16.54 -4.28 11.45
CA TRP A 133 -17.32 -3.62 10.40
C TRP A 133 -18.65 -4.33 10.08
N ALA A 134 -18.77 -5.60 10.34
CA ALA A 134 -20.04 -6.31 10.19
C ALA A 134 -21.01 -5.93 11.29
N THR A 135 -20.54 -5.85 12.54
CA THR A 135 -21.35 -5.44 13.70
C THR A 135 -21.75 -3.96 13.66
N THR A 136 -20.89 -3.10 13.08
CA THR A 136 -21.15 -1.65 12.97
C THR A 136 -21.66 -1.23 11.60
N ARG A 137 -22.01 -2.16 10.71
CA ARG A 137 -22.40 -1.92 9.33
C ARG A 137 -23.47 -0.82 9.16
N ALA A 138 -24.48 -0.80 10.02
CA ALA A 138 -25.54 0.19 9.93
C ALA A 138 -25.02 1.64 10.17
N ALA A 139 -24.07 1.81 11.09
CA ALA A 139 -23.44 3.10 11.35
C ALA A 139 -22.55 3.53 10.17
N LEU A 140 -21.77 2.59 9.62
CA LEU A 140 -20.92 2.85 8.47
C LEU A 140 -21.71 3.28 7.23
N ILE A 141 -22.84 2.63 6.95
CA ILE A 141 -23.74 3.01 5.84
C ILE A 141 -24.30 4.43 6.02
N LYS A 142 -24.60 4.86 7.24
CA LYS A 142 -25.10 6.22 7.50
C LYS A 142 -24.04 7.29 7.25
N ILE A 143 -22.76 6.98 7.45
CA ILE A 143 -21.65 7.92 7.26
C ILE A 143 -21.25 8.01 5.78
N ALA A 144 -21.30 6.91 5.04
CA ALA A 144 -20.79 6.79 3.67
C ALA A 144 -21.33 7.86 2.70
N PRO A 145 -22.64 8.17 2.64
CA PRO A 145 -23.16 9.15 1.68
C PRO A 145 -22.71 10.59 1.94
N GLN A 146 -22.30 10.90 3.19
CA GLN A 146 -21.97 12.27 3.60
C GLN A 146 -20.51 12.62 3.33
N THR A 147 -19.67 11.66 3.03
CA THR A 147 -18.22 11.85 3.20
C THR A 147 -17.37 11.39 2.02
N GLY A 148 -17.95 10.75 1.00
CA GLY A 148 -17.18 10.09 -0.05
C GLY A 148 -16.34 8.92 0.48
N GLY A 149 -15.28 8.55 -0.23
CA GLY A 149 -14.36 7.49 0.21
C GLY A 149 -13.55 7.94 1.43
N ARG A 150 -13.61 7.17 2.53
CA ARG A 150 -12.85 7.41 3.77
C ARG A 150 -12.31 6.12 4.37
N TYR A 151 -11.18 6.24 5.04
CA TYR A 151 -10.70 5.20 5.94
C TYR A 151 -11.41 5.33 7.29
N VAL A 152 -11.93 4.21 7.79
CA VAL A 152 -12.55 4.12 9.11
C VAL A 152 -11.75 3.13 9.95
N TYR A 153 -11.44 3.51 11.16
CA TYR A 153 -10.65 2.71 12.10
C TYR A 153 -11.48 2.41 13.34
N ASP A 154 -11.44 1.15 13.79
CA ASP A 154 -12.02 0.75 15.07
C ASP A 154 -10.92 0.74 16.13
N LEU A 155 -10.97 1.71 17.04
CA LEU A 155 -9.94 1.88 18.07
C LEU A 155 -9.92 0.73 19.07
N GLU A 156 -11.06 0.08 19.35
CA GLU A 156 -11.12 -1.08 20.24
C GLU A 156 -10.36 -2.28 19.64
N THR A 157 -10.52 -2.51 18.34
CA THR A 157 -9.76 -3.55 17.65
C THR A 157 -8.25 -3.23 17.65
N ILE A 158 -7.88 -1.97 17.44
CA ILE A 158 -6.47 -1.53 17.50
C ILE A 158 -5.92 -1.76 18.90
N LYS A 159 -6.63 -1.35 19.95
CA LYS A 159 -6.24 -1.53 21.34
C LYS A 159 -6.07 -3.01 21.70
N ALA A 160 -7.02 -3.85 21.31
CA ALA A 160 -6.95 -5.29 21.56
C ALA A 160 -5.72 -5.93 20.89
N ARG A 161 -5.41 -5.55 19.65
CA ARG A 161 -4.22 -6.05 18.92
C ARG A 161 -2.93 -5.53 19.51
N ALA A 162 -2.85 -4.26 19.85
CA ALA A 162 -1.69 -3.67 20.51
C ALA A 162 -1.41 -4.30 21.86
N SER A 163 -2.45 -4.49 22.69
CA SER A 163 -2.34 -5.17 23.97
C SER A 163 -1.87 -6.63 23.83
N ALA A 164 -2.34 -7.35 22.82
CA ALA A 164 -1.88 -8.70 22.55
C ALA A 164 -0.37 -8.77 22.27
N VAL A 165 0.18 -7.77 21.54
CA VAL A 165 1.62 -7.66 21.29
C VAL A 165 2.36 -7.26 22.56
N ALA A 166 1.86 -6.27 23.32
CA ALA A 166 2.48 -5.80 24.57
C ALA A 166 2.57 -6.90 25.62
N ASN A 167 1.63 -7.85 25.64
CA ASN A 167 1.54 -8.94 26.60
C ASN A 167 2.36 -10.19 26.22
N ILE A 168 3.16 -10.16 25.15
CA ILE A 168 4.03 -11.28 24.79
C ILE A 168 5.15 -11.38 25.82
N LYS A 169 5.12 -12.42 26.66
CA LYS A 169 6.04 -12.58 27.80
C LYS A 169 7.53 -12.66 27.42
N SER A 170 7.83 -13.12 26.22
CA SER A 170 9.22 -13.24 25.71
C SER A 170 9.75 -11.94 25.08
N VAL A 171 8.95 -10.87 25.05
CA VAL A 171 9.32 -9.58 24.46
C VAL A 171 9.33 -8.50 25.54
N ASN A 172 10.48 -7.87 25.74
CA ASN A 172 10.65 -6.83 26.76
C ASN A 172 10.09 -5.48 26.31
N ARG A 173 10.21 -5.15 25.02
CA ARG A 173 9.76 -3.88 24.43
C ARG A 173 9.24 -4.13 23.03
N ALA A 174 8.11 -3.54 22.71
CA ALA A 174 7.54 -3.55 21.36
C ALA A 174 7.31 -2.10 20.90
N PHE A 175 7.57 -1.83 19.64
CA PHE A 175 7.44 -0.50 19.03
C PHE A 175 6.51 -0.58 17.83
N TYR A 176 5.61 0.38 17.74
CA TYR A 176 4.71 0.55 16.62
C TYR A 176 5.36 1.39 15.54
N ALA A 177 5.43 0.89 14.31
CA ALA A 177 5.96 1.62 13.17
C ALA A 177 4.99 2.73 12.74
N MET A 178 5.33 3.99 13.04
CA MET A 178 4.46 5.15 12.77
C MET A 178 4.06 5.31 11.32
N LYS A 179 4.92 4.92 10.40
CA LYS A 179 4.65 4.97 8.95
C LYS A 179 3.39 4.20 8.53
N ALA A 180 2.92 3.24 9.34
CA ALA A 180 1.71 2.48 9.05
C ALA A 180 0.45 3.33 9.20
N ASN A 181 0.34 4.11 10.28
CA ASN A 181 -0.74 5.08 10.48
C ASN A 181 -0.34 6.10 11.58
N PRO A 182 -0.02 7.34 11.20
CA PRO A 182 0.41 8.38 12.15
C PRO A 182 -0.76 9.23 12.70
N HIS A 183 -2.02 8.75 12.62
CA HIS A 183 -3.16 9.50 13.15
C HIS A 183 -3.07 9.60 14.67
N PRO A 184 -3.26 10.79 15.28
CA PRO A 184 -3.09 10.99 16.72
C PRO A 184 -3.89 10.03 17.60
N ASP A 185 -5.14 9.73 17.26
CA ASP A 185 -5.98 8.82 18.05
C ASP A 185 -5.50 7.37 17.96
N VAL A 186 -4.98 6.94 16.79
CA VAL A 186 -4.33 5.63 16.65
C VAL A 186 -3.07 5.57 17.51
N LEU A 187 -2.23 6.61 17.46
CA LEU A 187 -1.01 6.65 18.26
C LEU A 187 -1.32 6.64 19.77
N LYS A 188 -2.31 7.40 20.23
CA LYS A 188 -2.75 7.39 21.63
C LYS A 188 -3.21 6.00 22.07
N THR A 189 -4.05 5.34 21.25
CA THR A 189 -4.53 3.99 21.53
C THR A 189 -3.39 2.97 21.63
N ILE A 190 -2.41 3.05 20.74
CA ILE A 190 -1.21 2.20 20.73
C ILE A 190 -0.36 2.44 21.98
N PHE A 191 -0.14 3.70 22.36
CA PHE A 191 0.64 4.06 23.55
C PHE A 191 -0.02 3.60 24.84
N GLU A 192 -1.34 3.79 24.97
CA GLU A 192 -2.13 3.32 26.11
C GLU A 192 -2.09 1.80 26.26
N ALA A 193 -1.94 1.08 25.17
CA ALA A 193 -1.76 -0.37 25.18
C ALA A 193 -0.34 -0.82 25.60
N GLY A 194 0.59 0.13 25.83
CA GLY A 194 1.93 -0.14 26.37
C GLY A 194 3.05 -0.25 25.34
N LEU A 195 2.81 0.03 24.05
CA LEU A 195 3.85 0.02 23.03
C LEU A 195 4.58 1.37 22.96
N GLY A 196 5.84 1.32 22.50
CA GLY A 196 6.57 2.51 22.04
C GLY A 196 6.33 2.78 20.57
N PHE A 197 7.13 3.71 20.01
CA PHE A 197 7.01 4.13 18.60
C PHE A 197 8.33 3.94 17.86
N GLU A 198 8.25 3.39 16.66
CA GLU A 198 9.37 3.36 15.71
C GLU A 198 9.15 4.47 14.69
N CYS A 199 10.19 5.30 14.50
CA CYS A 199 10.23 6.44 13.60
C CYS A 199 11.38 6.28 12.61
N VAL A 200 11.15 6.67 11.36
CA VAL A 200 12.17 6.59 10.30
C VAL A 200 12.64 7.98 9.82
N SER A 201 12.04 9.05 10.31
CA SER A 201 12.37 10.42 9.90
C SER A 201 12.21 11.44 11.03
N PRO A 202 12.90 12.58 10.97
CA PRO A 202 12.70 13.67 11.91
C PRO A 202 11.26 14.20 11.94
N GLY A 203 10.56 14.18 10.81
CA GLY A 203 9.15 14.59 10.75
C GLY A 203 8.24 13.72 11.60
N GLU A 204 8.52 12.43 11.69
CA GLU A 204 7.80 11.52 12.59
C GLU A 204 8.15 11.78 14.05
N LEU A 205 9.42 12.06 14.38
CA LEU A 205 9.83 12.46 15.74
C LEU A 205 9.12 13.75 16.19
N MET A 206 9.05 14.76 15.33
CA MET A 206 8.32 16.01 15.63
C MET A 206 6.83 15.74 15.87
N ARG A 207 6.20 14.93 15.04
CA ARG A 207 4.79 14.56 15.21
C ARG A 207 4.52 13.85 16.54
N LEU A 208 5.45 12.99 16.98
CA LEU A 208 5.35 12.38 18.33
C LEU A 208 5.45 13.41 19.42
N LYS A 209 6.39 14.35 19.32
CA LYS A 209 6.56 15.42 20.28
C LYS A 209 5.30 16.28 20.41
N ASP A 210 4.65 16.58 19.27
CA ASP A 210 3.42 17.36 19.24
C ASP A 210 2.22 16.56 19.81
N THR A 211 2.16 15.26 19.52
CA THR A 211 1.05 14.39 19.99
C THR A 211 1.18 14.03 21.47
N PHE A 212 2.41 13.90 21.96
CA PHE A 212 2.74 13.46 23.32
C PHE A 212 3.79 14.40 23.97
N PRO A 213 3.40 15.63 24.37
CA PRO A 213 4.31 16.48 25.13
C PRO A 213 4.78 15.76 26.39
N GLY A 214 6.10 15.54 26.54
CA GLY A 214 6.67 14.83 27.70
C GLY A 214 6.78 13.31 27.54
N LEU A 215 6.63 12.76 26.32
CA LEU A 215 6.92 11.34 26.04
C LEU A 215 8.35 10.99 26.46
N ASP A 216 8.50 9.91 27.22
CA ASP A 216 9.82 9.35 27.53
C ASP A 216 10.56 8.97 26.22
N PRO A 217 11.71 9.56 25.92
CA PRO A 217 12.46 9.27 24.71
C PRO A 217 12.86 7.79 24.57
N LYS A 218 12.94 7.04 25.65
CA LYS A 218 13.22 5.60 25.64
C LYS A 218 12.06 4.76 25.13
N LYS A 219 10.88 5.36 24.97
CA LYS A 219 9.72 4.79 24.27
C LYS A 219 9.77 5.03 22.77
N VAL A 220 10.79 5.71 22.26
CA VAL A 220 10.98 6.00 20.84
C VAL A 220 12.21 5.26 20.32
N LEU A 221 12.06 4.59 19.19
CA LEU A 221 13.12 3.93 18.45
C LEU A 221 13.26 4.62 17.09
N PHE A 222 14.40 5.28 16.86
CA PHE A 222 14.69 5.90 15.58
C PHE A 222 15.46 4.95 14.68
N THR A 223 14.88 4.57 13.54
CA THR A 223 15.44 3.58 12.60
C THR A 223 15.54 4.16 11.18
N PRO A 224 16.37 5.18 10.97
CA PRO A 224 16.48 5.82 9.67
C PRO A 224 17.14 4.89 8.64
N ASN A 225 16.93 5.21 7.36
CA ASN A 225 17.66 4.59 6.26
C ASN A 225 18.41 5.71 5.51
N PHE A 226 19.73 5.57 5.37
CA PHE A 226 20.58 6.55 4.67
C PHE A 226 20.38 7.99 5.15
N ALA A 227 20.24 8.16 6.48
CA ALA A 227 19.96 9.47 7.07
C ALA A 227 21.15 10.42 6.96
N ALA A 228 20.85 11.70 6.83
CA ALA A 228 21.83 12.76 6.88
C ALA A 228 22.29 13.03 8.33
N ARG A 229 23.46 13.67 8.49
CA ARG A 229 24.04 13.99 9.81
C ARG A 229 23.07 14.68 10.76
N HIS A 230 22.31 15.66 10.26
CA HIS A 230 21.37 16.43 11.07
C HIS A 230 20.18 15.61 11.59
N GLU A 231 19.79 14.53 10.90
CA GLU A 231 18.71 13.64 11.33
C GLU A 231 19.15 12.78 12.51
N TYR A 232 20.38 12.27 12.48
CA TYR A 232 20.99 11.59 13.62
C TYR A 232 21.16 12.55 14.81
N ALA A 233 21.61 13.78 14.55
CA ALA A 233 21.78 14.79 15.59
C ALA A 233 20.44 15.07 16.30
N ALA A 234 19.35 15.24 15.56
CA ALA A 234 18.02 15.45 16.11
C ALA A 234 17.54 14.29 17.01
N ALA A 235 17.78 13.03 16.59
CA ALA A 235 17.41 11.87 17.36
C ALA A 235 18.25 11.72 18.65
N ILE A 236 19.55 12.06 18.58
CA ILE A 236 20.47 12.08 19.73
C ILE A 236 20.06 13.17 20.73
N GLU A 237 19.78 14.40 20.25
CA GLU A 237 19.32 15.49 21.08
C GLU A 237 18.02 15.18 21.83
N LEU A 238 17.12 14.45 21.17
CA LEU A 238 15.88 13.98 21.80
C LEU A 238 16.08 12.80 22.76
N GLY A 239 17.26 12.18 22.77
CA GLY A 239 17.59 11.06 23.67
C GLY A 239 16.90 9.73 23.33
N THR A 240 16.46 9.53 22.09
CA THR A 240 15.77 8.32 21.63
C THR A 240 16.70 7.12 21.58
N ASN A 241 16.14 5.90 21.48
CA ASN A 241 16.94 4.74 21.07
C ASN A 241 17.28 4.91 19.59
N LEU A 242 18.55 4.79 19.23
CA LEU A 242 19.05 5.09 17.90
C LEU A 242 19.57 3.85 17.20
N THR A 243 19.08 3.57 16.01
CA THR A 243 19.59 2.50 15.14
C THR A 243 20.45 3.10 14.03
N ILE A 244 21.57 2.44 13.75
CA ILE A 244 22.47 2.74 12.64
C ILE A 244 22.38 1.62 11.62
N ASP A 245 22.15 1.96 10.35
CA ASP A 245 21.98 1.02 9.25
C ASP A 245 23.28 0.71 8.48
N GLY A 246 24.37 1.37 8.81
CA GLY A 246 25.69 1.15 8.23
C GLY A 246 26.82 1.76 9.07
N LEU A 247 28.06 1.47 8.72
CA LEU A 247 29.22 2.01 9.43
C LEU A 247 29.58 3.44 9.03
N HIS A 248 29.09 3.90 7.87
CA HIS A 248 29.39 5.23 7.33
C HIS A 248 29.15 6.38 8.34
N PRO A 249 28.02 6.47 9.07
CA PRO A 249 27.82 7.54 10.04
C PRO A 249 28.87 7.57 11.15
N LEU A 250 29.34 6.40 11.59
CA LEU A 250 30.34 6.29 12.64
C LEU A 250 31.75 6.70 12.17
N THR A 251 32.05 6.48 10.87
CA THR A 251 33.35 6.85 10.29
C THR A 251 33.42 8.31 9.90
N GLU A 252 32.33 8.85 9.33
CA GLU A 252 32.29 10.23 8.84
C GLU A 252 32.01 11.27 9.93
N TRP A 253 31.27 10.88 10.98
CA TRP A 253 30.85 11.79 12.04
C TRP A 253 31.10 11.23 13.45
N PRO A 254 32.32 10.76 13.76
CA PRO A 254 32.62 10.07 15.01
C PRO A 254 32.29 10.91 16.26
N GLU A 255 32.50 12.23 16.18
CA GLU A 255 32.22 13.12 17.30
C GLU A 255 30.73 13.22 17.65
N LEU A 256 29.84 13.01 16.67
CA LEU A 256 28.40 13.01 16.88
C LEU A 256 27.96 11.83 17.76
N PHE A 257 28.64 10.68 17.63
CA PHE A 257 28.28 9.43 18.31
C PHE A 257 29.10 9.16 19.56
N LYS A 258 29.98 10.07 19.95
CA LYS A 258 30.80 9.91 21.14
C LYS A 258 29.95 9.84 22.41
N GLY A 259 30.02 8.68 23.11
CA GLY A 259 29.21 8.44 24.29
C GLY A 259 27.73 8.13 24.04
N VAL A 260 27.34 7.97 22.79
CA VAL A 260 25.96 7.61 22.40
C VAL A 260 25.84 6.08 22.29
N GLU A 261 24.83 5.51 22.97
CA GLU A 261 24.44 4.12 22.78
C GLU A 261 23.68 3.95 21.46
N VAL A 262 24.12 3.01 20.62
CA VAL A 262 23.52 2.76 19.32
C VAL A 262 23.15 1.29 19.14
N ILE A 263 22.10 1.04 18.38
CA ILE A 263 21.66 -0.28 17.94
C ILE A 263 22.15 -0.46 16.50
N LEU A 264 22.90 -1.52 16.23
CA LEU A 264 23.38 -1.84 14.89
C LEU A 264 22.35 -2.68 14.15
N ARG A 265 21.96 -2.24 12.96
CA ARG A 265 21.17 -3.05 12.03
C ARG A 265 22.08 -3.97 11.26
N ILE A 266 21.81 -5.28 11.36
CA ILE A 266 22.57 -6.31 10.65
C ILE A 266 21.72 -6.80 9.47
N ASN A 267 22.33 -6.78 8.27
CA ASN A 267 21.77 -7.44 7.11
C ASN A 267 22.37 -8.85 7.01
N PRO A 268 21.62 -9.95 7.27
CA PRO A 268 22.14 -11.32 7.24
C PRO A 268 22.38 -11.84 5.83
N ASP A 269 22.27 -11.01 4.80
CA ASP A 269 22.44 -11.34 3.37
C ASP A 269 21.58 -12.51 2.88
N ARG A 270 20.47 -12.76 3.55
CA ARG A 270 19.47 -13.76 3.18
C ARG A 270 18.19 -13.07 2.74
N PRO A 271 17.87 -13.08 1.41
CA PRO A 271 16.67 -12.42 0.91
C PRO A 271 15.43 -13.09 1.50
N ARG A 272 14.63 -12.32 2.21
CA ARG A 272 13.31 -12.72 2.69
C ARG A 272 12.35 -11.55 2.55
N GLY A 273 11.18 -11.81 1.99
CA GLY A 273 10.11 -10.84 1.81
C GLY A 273 8.98 -11.47 1.01
N HIS A 274 7.76 -10.96 1.16
CA HIS A 274 6.60 -11.44 0.40
C HIS A 274 6.69 -11.13 -1.09
N HIS A 275 7.53 -10.17 -1.44
CA HIS A 275 7.71 -9.70 -2.81
C HIS A 275 9.17 -9.30 -3.04
N GLN A 276 9.68 -9.50 -4.26
CA GLN A 276 11.07 -9.16 -4.60
C GLN A 276 11.41 -7.67 -4.43
N HIS A 277 10.41 -6.78 -4.46
CA HIS A 277 10.59 -5.34 -4.21
C HIS A 277 10.49 -4.93 -2.73
N VAL A 278 10.18 -5.88 -1.83
CA VAL A 278 10.05 -5.68 -0.39
C VAL A 278 11.05 -6.55 0.36
N GLN A 279 12.20 -6.80 -0.24
CA GLN A 279 13.28 -7.52 0.42
C GLN A 279 14.04 -6.58 1.36
N THR A 280 14.06 -6.93 2.64
CA THR A 280 14.75 -6.16 3.70
C THR A 280 16.15 -6.68 4.01
N ALA A 281 16.58 -7.75 3.33
CA ALA A 281 17.92 -8.35 3.46
C ALA A 281 18.32 -9.00 2.13
N GLY A 282 19.63 -9.25 1.95
CA GLY A 282 20.23 -9.83 0.75
C GLY A 282 20.89 -8.78 -0.14
N PRO A 283 21.59 -9.20 -1.20
CA PRO A 283 22.41 -8.31 -2.06
C PRO A 283 21.59 -7.29 -2.85
N LYS A 284 20.27 -7.45 -2.91
CA LYS A 284 19.32 -6.51 -3.56
C LYS A 284 18.43 -5.77 -2.55
N ALA A 285 18.69 -5.89 -1.26
CA ALA A 285 17.99 -5.14 -0.24
C ALA A 285 18.37 -3.65 -0.32
N LYS A 286 17.38 -2.80 -0.11
CA LYS A 286 17.61 -1.36 0.02
C LYS A 286 18.30 -1.08 1.33
#